data_8b2e4a857bfb2a32ac6711fd51dbe4e3
#
_entry.id   8b2e4a857bfb2a32ac6711fd51dbe4e3
#
_cell.length_a   1.000
_cell.length_b   1.000
_cell.length_c   1.000
_cell.angle_alpha   90.00
_cell.angle_beta   90.00
_cell.angle_gamma   90.00
#
_symmetry.space_group_name_H-M   'P 1'
#
loop_
_entity.id
_entity.type
_entity.pdbx_description
1 polymer ?
#
loop_
_entity_poly.entity_id
_entity_poly.type
_entity_poly.pdbx_seq_one_letter_code
_entity_poly.pdbx_strand_id
1 'polypeptide(L)'
;MEDILLNSISFMIHSHPELSDLPIYTDKANQDFKVPAFYVYNAYTKIKNGLRNKQMFNQNVRYSYFIIYKNGIDEMFQQDAMNKMQILRKIFRYIHVEDPKTHEKYTFHVSDFDVTFNDVAMTVTIRFTIPYRYVFELENVKQLENIIIVKEEK
;
A
#
# COMPACT_ATOMS: atom_id res chain seq x y z
N MET A 1 -2.46 8.69 6.38
CA MET A 1 -2.17 8.29 4.98
C MET A 1 -2.17 6.78 4.77
N GLU A 2 -1.60 6.00 5.66
CA GLU A 2 -1.56 4.53 5.52
C GLU A 2 -2.94 3.89 5.35
N ASP A 3 -3.89 4.24 6.20
CA ASP A 3 -5.24 3.68 6.12
C ASP A 3 -5.95 4.10 4.84
N ILE A 4 -5.74 5.33 4.41
CA ILE A 4 -6.31 5.84 3.17
C ILE A 4 -5.75 5.10 1.97
N LEU A 5 -4.44 4.85 1.95
CA LEU A 5 -3.79 4.08 0.89
C LEU A 5 -4.27 2.62 0.87
N LEU A 6 -4.36 1.99 2.03
CA LEU A 6 -4.84 0.61 2.14
C LEU A 6 -6.27 0.46 1.64
N ASN A 7 -7.14 1.37 2.03
CA ASN A 7 -8.52 1.41 1.57
C ASN A 7 -8.63 1.65 0.05
N SER A 8 -7.79 2.54 -0.48
CA SER A 8 -7.76 2.83 -1.92
C SER A 8 -7.27 1.64 -2.73
N ILE A 9 -6.26 0.94 -2.27
CA ILE A 9 -5.77 -0.29 -2.90
C ILE A 9 -6.87 -1.34 -2.95
N SER A 10 -7.54 -1.57 -1.83
CA SER A 10 -8.65 -2.52 -1.74
C SER A 10 -9.82 -2.14 -2.66
N PHE A 11 -10.17 -0.87 -2.68
CA PHE A 11 -11.20 -0.34 -3.56
C PHE A 11 -10.86 -0.54 -5.03
N MET A 12 -9.62 -0.27 -5.42
CA MET A 12 -9.17 -0.45 -6.81
C MET A 12 -9.25 -1.91 -7.26
N ILE A 13 -8.90 -2.85 -6.39
CA ILE A 13 -9.05 -4.29 -6.67
C ILE A 13 -10.53 -4.63 -6.87
N HIS A 14 -11.39 -4.24 -5.96
CA HIS A 14 -12.84 -4.54 -6.04
C HIS A 14 -13.54 -3.84 -7.20
N SER A 15 -12.98 -2.78 -7.73
CA SER A 15 -13.55 -2.07 -8.87
C SER A 15 -13.35 -2.79 -10.20
N HIS A 16 -12.44 -3.76 -10.25
CA HIS A 16 -12.24 -4.55 -11.47
C HIS A 16 -13.26 -5.70 -11.52
N PRO A 17 -13.98 -5.86 -12.68
CA PRO A 17 -15.05 -6.86 -12.78
C PRO A 17 -14.63 -8.30 -12.48
N GLU A 18 -13.42 -8.68 -12.89
CA GLU A 18 -12.89 -10.02 -12.67
C GLU A 18 -12.42 -10.29 -11.23
N LEU A 19 -12.27 -9.24 -10.41
CA LEU A 19 -11.77 -9.33 -9.04
C LEU A 19 -12.81 -8.94 -8.00
N SER A 20 -13.96 -8.41 -8.42
CA SER A 20 -14.98 -7.86 -7.51
C SER A 20 -15.58 -8.87 -6.55
N ASP A 21 -15.62 -10.15 -6.93
CA ASP A 21 -16.20 -11.22 -6.11
C ASP A 21 -15.21 -11.86 -5.14
N LEU A 22 -13.91 -11.50 -5.26
CA LEU A 22 -12.87 -12.10 -4.44
C LEU A 22 -12.75 -11.34 -3.10
N PRO A 23 -12.73 -12.07 -1.96
CA PRO A 23 -12.55 -11.42 -0.67
C PRO A 23 -11.15 -10.81 -0.54
N ILE A 24 -11.08 -9.67 0.15
CA ILE A 24 -9.83 -9.00 0.48
C ILE A 24 -9.68 -8.98 2.00
N TYR A 25 -8.60 -9.56 2.47
CA TYR A 25 -8.25 -9.56 3.88
C TYR A 25 -7.10 -8.59 4.13
N THR A 26 -7.24 -7.73 5.12
CA THR A 26 -6.25 -6.75 5.50
C THR A 26 -5.60 -7.03 6.85
N ASP A 27 -6.12 -7.98 7.60
CA ASP A 27 -5.61 -8.41 8.88
C ASP A 27 -5.04 -9.84 8.78
N LYS A 28 -3.80 -10.01 9.22
CA LYS A 28 -3.13 -11.31 9.23
C LYS A 28 -3.62 -12.26 10.34
N ALA A 29 -4.26 -11.73 11.36
CA ALA A 29 -4.68 -12.51 12.53
C ALA A 29 -5.92 -13.36 12.30
N ASN A 30 -6.63 -13.17 11.21
CA ASN A 30 -7.83 -13.91 10.89
C ASN A 30 -7.47 -15.28 10.31
N GLN A 31 -7.94 -16.36 10.95
CA GLN A 31 -7.59 -17.73 10.59
C GLN A 31 -8.58 -18.40 9.62
N ASP A 32 -9.80 -17.87 9.48
CA ASP A 32 -10.85 -18.44 8.64
C ASP A 32 -10.87 -17.81 7.25
N PHE A 33 -9.85 -18.13 6.46
CA PHE A 33 -9.70 -17.59 5.12
C PHE A 33 -10.44 -18.42 4.08
N LYS A 34 -11.29 -17.77 3.32
CA LYS A 34 -11.83 -18.35 2.10
C LYS A 34 -10.86 -18.13 0.95
N VAL A 35 -10.59 -19.14 0.16
CA VAL A 35 -9.76 -19.04 -1.04
C VAL A 35 -10.63 -19.36 -2.26
N PRO A 36 -10.40 -18.73 -3.42
CA PRO A 36 -9.36 -17.74 -3.71
C PRO A 36 -9.61 -16.39 -3.03
N ALA A 37 -8.54 -15.71 -2.65
CA ALA A 37 -8.61 -14.45 -1.92
C ALA A 37 -7.35 -13.60 -2.07
N PHE A 38 -7.51 -12.32 -1.76
CA PHE A 38 -6.40 -11.37 -1.66
C PHE A 38 -6.10 -11.05 -0.20
N TYR A 39 -4.82 -10.83 0.08
CA TYR A 39 -4.31 -10.28 1.33
C TYR A 39 -3.56 -9.01 1.00
N VAL A 40 -3.96 -7.90 1.61
CA VAL A 40 -3.32 -6.60 1.38
C VAL A 40 -2.87 -6.03 2.71
N TYR A 41 -1.61 -5.67 2.81
CA TYR A 41 -1.08 -5.09 4.03
C TYR A 41 0.13 -4.19 3.76
N ASN A 42 0.32 -3.23 4.66
CA ASN A 42 1.53 -2.43 4.69
C ASN A 42 2.66 -3.27 5.31
N ALA A 43 3.66 -3.58 4.52
CA ALA A 43 4.80 -4.37 4.95
C ALA A 43 5.71 -3.57 5.89
N TYR A 44 6.02 -2.34 5.50
CA TYR A 44 6.79 -1.41 6.30
C TYR A 44 6.66 0.02 5.75
N THR A 45 6.92 0.98 6.61
CA THR A 45 6.97 2.40 6.25
C THR A 45 8.36 2.93 6.59
N LYS A 46 9.03 3.49 5.57
CA LYS A 46 10.35 4.10 5.74
C LYS A 46 10.21 5.61 5.69
N ILE A 47 10.70 6.29 6.72
CA ILE A 47 10.66 7.73 6.85
C ILE A 47 12.08 8.28 6.76
N LYS A 48 12.29 9.26 5.87
CA LYS A 48 13.56 9.97 5.74
C LYS A 48 13.31 11.47 5.74
N ASN A 49 13.99 12.18 6.63
CA ASN A 49 13.92 13.63 6.67
C ASN A 49 14.62 14.21 5.44
N GLY A 50 13.92 15.08 4.74
CA GLY A 50 14.47 15.84 3.63
C GLY A 50 15.13 17.13 4.08
N LEU A 51 15.39 18.00 3.12
CA LEU A 51 15.99 19.30 3.38
C LEU A 51 15.06 20.20 4.19
N ARG A 52 15.62 20.83 5.21
CA ARG A 52 14.97 21.86 6.01
C ARG A 52 15.51 23.22 5.61
N ASN A 53 14.64 24.14 5.33
CA ASN A 53 14.99 25.55 5.18
C ASN A 53 14.28 26.39 6.27
N LYS A 54 14.46 27.70 6.25
CA LYS A 54 13.89 28.60 7.26
C LYS A 54 12.36 28.63 7.31
N GLN A 55 11.69 28.14 6.26
CA GLN A 55 10.25 28.25 6.09
C GLN A 55 9.53 26.90 6.00
N MET A 56 10.24 25.86 5.55
CA MET A 56 9.62 24.57 5.23
C MET A 56 10.46 23.41 5.76
N PHE A 57 9.77 22.41 6.27
CA PHE A 57 10.33 21.12 6.65
C PHE A 57 9.76 20.05 5.71
N ASN A 58 10.65 19.27 5.13
CA ASN A 58 10.27 18.19 4.21
C ASN A 58 10.52 16.83 4.87
N GLN A 59 9.56 15.93 4.73
CA GLN A 59 9.69 14.55 5.15
C GLN A 59 9.29 13.64 4.02
N ASN A 60 10.18 12.75 3.60
CA ASN A 60 9.93 11.76 2.56
C ASN A 60 9.54 10.43 3.23
N VAL A 61 8.37 9.92 2.86
CA VAL A 61 7.84 8.67 3.38
C VAL A 61 7.67 7.70 2.22
N ARG A 62 8.07 6.46 2.45
CA ARG A 62 7.85 5.37 1.51
C ARG A 62 7.00 4.30 2.18
N TYR A 63 5.82 4.11 1.64
CA TYR A 63 4.90 3.06 2.09
C TYR A 63 5.06 1.85 1.18
N SER A 64 5.46 0.71 1.76
CA SER A 64 5.61 -0.54 1.02
C SER A 64 4.45 -1.48 1.33
N TYR A 65 3.78 -1.92 0.28
CA TYR A 65 2.62 -2.79 0.37
C TYR A 65 2.91 -4.15 -0.28
N PHE A 66 2.34 -5.18 0.34
CA PHE A 66 2.22 -6.49 -0.27
C PHE A 66 0.76 -6.75 -0.64
N ILE A 67 0.55 -7.27 -1.84
CA ILE A 67 -0.71 -7.85 -2.26
C ILE A 67 -0.43 -9.30 -2.56
N ILE A 68 -1.03 -10.20 -1.78
CA ILE A 68 -0.89 -11.65 -1.96
C ILE A 68 -2.20 -12.19 -2.49
N TYR A 69 -2.15 -12.84 -3.62
CA TYR A 69 -3.26 -13.62 -4.15
C TYR A 69 -3.02 -15.10 -3.86
N LYS A 70 -3.95 -15.74 -3.16
CA LYS A 70 -3.93 -17.17 -2.88
C LYS A 70 -5.05 -17.86 -3.63
N ASN A 71 -4.70 -18.82 -4.48
CA ASN A 71 -5.65 -19.53 -5.33
C ASN A 71 -6.33 -20.70 -4.59
N GLY A 72 -5.59 -21.63 -4.02
CA GLY A 72 -6.11 -22.82 -3.35
C GLY A 72 -6.51 -23.96 -4.29
N ILE A 73 -6.31 -23.83 -5.60
CA ILE A 73 -6.63 -24.86 -6.60
C ILE A 73 -5.37 -25.20 -7.40
N ASP A 74 -4.83 -26.39 -7.22
CA ASP A 74 -3.53 -26.82 -7.77
C ASP A 74 -3.46 -26.78 -9.30
N GLU A 75 -4.46 -27.35 -9.97
CA GLU A 75 -4.38 -27.64 -11.41
C GLU A 75 -4.35 -26.39 -12.30
N MET A 76 -4.90 -25.28 -11.80
CA MET A 76 -5.01 -24.04 -12.56
C MET A 76 -4.22 -22.88 -11.95
N PHE A 77 -3.39 -23.15 -10.95
CA PHE A 77 -2.72 -22.08 -10.21
C PHE A 77 -1.88 -21.15 -11.08
N GLN A 78 -1.01 -21.71 -11.91
CA GLN A 78 -0.08 -20.89 -12.69
C GLN A 78 -0.80 -19.97 -13.66
N GLN A 79 -1.77 -20.50 -14.40
CA GLN A 79 -2.54 -19.69 -15.35
C GLN A 79 -3.37 -18.64 -14.64
N ASP A 80 -4.03 -19.02 -13.58
CA ASP A 80 -4.86 -18.10 -12.79
C ASP A 80 -4.02 -17.01 -12.11
N ALA A 81 -2.90 -17.37 -11.52
CA ALA A 81 -1.97 -16.43 -10.88
C ALA A 81 -1.38 -15.43 -11.89
N MET A 82 -1.00 -15.91 -13.08
CA MET A 82 -0.52 -15.03 -14.14
C MET A 82 -1.60 -14.07 -14.62
N ASN A 83 -2.83 -14.55 -14.76
CA ASN A 83 -3.96 -13.70 -15.14
C ASN A 83 -4.22 -12.61 -14.10
N LYS A 84 -4.26 -12.98 -12.81
CA LYS A 84 -4.40 -12.02 -11.72
C LYS A 84 -3.24 -11.01 -11.68
N MET A 85 -2.04 -11.46 -11.87
CA MET A 85 -0.85 -10.61 -11.92
C MET A 85 -0.93 -9.59 -13.06
N GLN A 86 -1.36 -9.99 -14.25
CA GLN A 86 -1.53 -9.07 -15.38
C GLN A 86 -2.59 -8.00 -15.10
N ILE A 87 -3.69 -8.39 -14.47
CA ILE A 87 -4.75 -7.45 -14.07
C ILE A 87 -4.20 -6.45 -13.04
N LEU A 88 -3.53 -6.94 -12.01
CA LEU A 88 -2.98 -6.10 -10.96
C LEU A 88 -1.91 -5.13 -11.48
N ARG A 89 -1.08 -5.56 -12.42
CA ARG A 89 -0.10 -4.66 -13.08
C ARG A 89 -0.77 -3.51 -13.81
N LYS A 90 -1.89 -3.75 -14.45
CA LYS A 90 -2.63 -2.69 -15.14
C LYS A 90 -3.31 -1.74 -14.15
N ILE A 91 -3.91 -2.28 -13.09
CA ILE A 91 -4.59 -1.50 -12.06
C ILE A 91 -3.59 -0.60 -11.32
N PHE A 92 -2.47 -1.16 -10.87
CA PHE A 92 -1.52 -0.48 -9.99
C PHE A 92 -0.39 0.25 -10.73
N ARG A 93 -0.65 0.71 -11.91
CA ARG A 93 0.24 1.67 -12.58
C ARG A 93 0.28 3.00 -11.83
N TYR A 94 -0.88 3.44 -11.36
CA TYR A 94 -1.07 4.61 -10.51
C TYR A 94 -2.08 4.28 -9.43
N ILE A 95 -1.93 4.88 -8.26
CA ILE A 95 -2.91 4.77 -7.20
C ILE A 95 -3.57 6.13 -7.02
N HIS A 96 -4.88 6.15 -7.18
CA HIS A 96 -5.71 7.34 -7.00
C HIS A 96 -6.36 7.31 -5.62
N VAL A 97 -6.14 8.36 -4.86
CA VAL A 97 -6.61 8.47 -3.48
C VAL A 97 -7.38 9.76 -3.32
N GLU A 98 -8.49 9.70 -2.62
CA GLU A 98 -9.22 10.88 -2.16
C GLU A 98 -9.24 10.88 -0.64
N ASP A 99 -8.79 11.97 -0.03
CA ASP A 99 -8.88 12.14 1.41
C ASP A 99 -10.36 12.37 1.79
N PRO A 100 -10.95 11.51 2.63
CA PRO A 100 -12.37 11.62 2.99
C PRO A 100 -12.69 12.88 3.82
N LYS A 101 -11.69 13.49 4.44
CA LYS A 101 -11.88 14.69 5.26
C LYS A 101 -11.78 15.97 4.45
N THR A 102 -10.77 16.07 3.59
CA THR A 102 -10.46 17.29 2.83
C THR A 102 -10.98 17.26 1.40
N HIS A 103 -11.37 16.10 0.89
CA HIS A 103 -11.70 15.82 -0.51
C HIS A 103 -10.57 16.13 -1.50
N GLU A 104 -9.35 16.25 -1.00
CA GLU A 104 -8.18 16.38 -1.84
C GLU A 104 -7.90 15.06 -2.54
N LYS A 105 -7.54 15.17 -3.82
CA LYS A 105 -7.23 14.01 -4.66
C LYS A 105 -5.73 13.93 -4.89
N TYR A 106 -5.21 12.73 -4.71
CA TYR A 106 -3.80 12.43 -4.92
C TYR A 106 -3.66 11.32 -5.95
N THR A 107 -2.64 11.44 -6.78
CA THR A 107 -2.24 10.35 -7.69
C THR A 107 -0.81 9.99 -7.38
N PHE A 108 -0.59 8.75 -6.99
CA PHE A 108 0.73 8.23 -6.67
C PHE A 108 1.26 7.36 -7.79
N HIS A 109 2.51 7.58 -8.14
CA HIS A 109 3.24 6.69 -9.02
C HIS A 109 3.84 5.55 -8.21
N VAL A 110 3.50 4.32 -8.58
CA VAL A 110 4.02 3.13 -7.91
C VAL A 110 5.44 2.84 -8.40
N SER A 111 6.34 2.59 -7.48
CA SER A 111 7.71 2.19 -7.76
C SER A 111 8.06 0.84 -7.15
N ASP A 112 9.19 0.27 -7.55
CA ASP A 112 9.71 -0.99 -7.02
C ASP A 112 8.68 -2.14 -7.10
N PHE A 113 7.99 -2.22 -8.22
CA PHE A 113 6.99 -3.25 -8.47
C PHE A 113 7.68 -4.60 -8.70
N ASP A 114 7.44 -5.54 -7.80
CA ASP A 114 8.08 -6.85 -7.78
C ASP A 114 7.03 -7.96 -7.64
N VAL A 115 7.25 -9.07 -8.32
CA VAL A 115 6.29 -10.19 -8.34
C VAL A 115 7.03 -11.48 -8.00
N THR A 116 6.49 -12.23 -7.04
CA THR A 116 7.03 -13.53 -6.62
C THR A 116 5.94 -14.59 -6.66
N PHE A 117 6.23 -15.70 -7.33
CA PHE A 117 5.35 -16.87 -7.36
C PHE A 117 5.82 -17.91 -6.34
N ASN A 118 4.87 -18.53 -5.64
CA ASN A 118 5.13 -19.64 -4.74
C ASN A 118 4.18 -20.79 -5.08
N ASP A 119 4.69 -21.81 -5.76
CA ASP A 119 3.90 -22.95 -6.23
C ASP A 119 3.43 -23.85 -5.07
N VAL A 120 4.20 -23.95 -4.00
CA VAL A 120 3.87 -24.78 -2.84
C VAL A 120 2.71 -24.17 -2.05
N ALA A 121 2.76 -22.86 -1.81
CA ALA A 121 1.69 -22.14 -1.13
C ALA A 121 0.55 -21.74 -2.06
N MET A 122 0.69 -21.93 -3.36
CA MET A 122 -0.25 -21.50 -4.39
C MET A 122 -0.59 -20.01 -4.30
N THR A 123 0.45 -19.20 -4.16
CA THR A 123 0.34 -17.75 -4.03
C THR A 123 1.16 -17.01 -5.06
N VAL A 124 0.67 -15.85 -5.45
CA VAL A 124 1.47 -14.82 -6.10
C VAL A 124 1.50 -13.58 -5.21
N THR A 125 2.70 -13.09 -4.94
CA THR A 125 2.91 -11.91 -4.11
C THR A 125 3.38 -10.76 -4.99
N ILE A 126 2.70 -9.65 -4.90
CA ILE A 126 3.08 -8.40 -5.53
C ILE A 126 3.50 -7.43 -4.44
N ARG A 127 4.71 -6.89 -4.58
CA ARG A 127 5.23 -5.85 -3.71
C ARG A 127 5.42 -4.58 -4.51
N PHE A 128 5.05 -3.45 -3.92
CA PHE A 128 5.33 -2.14 -4.50
C PHE A 128 5.49 -1.09 -3.41
N THR A 129 6.09 0.03 -3.79
CA THR A 129 6.34 1.16 -2.88
C THR A 129 5.66 2.41 -3.41
N ILE A 130 5.03 3.14 -2.51
CA ILE A 130 4.39 4.43 -2.78
C ILE A 130 5.19 5.52 -2.08
N PRO A 131 5.88 6.39 -2.81
CA PRO A 131 6.56 7.54 -2.22
C PRO A 131 5.57 8.66 -1.94
N TYR A 132 5.71 9.28 -0.79
CA TYR A 132 4.94 10.44 -0.40
C TYR A 132 5.82 11.47 0.29
N ARG A 133 5.59 12.74 -0.02
CA ARG A 133 6.35 13.83 0.56
C ARG A 133 5.43 14.70 1.41
N TYR A 134 5.71 14.74 2.71
CA TYR A 134 5.08 15.69 3.60
C TYR A 134 5.87 16.98 3.60
N VAL A 135 5.15 18.09 3.49
CA VAL A 135 5.73 19.43 3.54
C VAL A 135 5.00 20.20 4.65
N PHE A 136 5.76 20.67 5.62
CA PHE A 136 5.23 21.40 6.77
C PHE A 136 5.71 22.85 6.72
N GLU A 137 4.81 23.81 6.95
CA GLU A 137 5.18 25.20 7.14
C GLU A 137 5.87 25.41 8.50
N LEU A 138 6.63 26.49 8.62
CA LEU A 138 7.43 26.77 9.80
C LEU A 138 6.62 26.78 11.11
N GLU A 139 5.43 27.32 11.10
CA GLU A 139 4.55 27.38 12.27
C GLU A 139 4.14 25.98 12.76
N ASN A 140 3.86 25.07 11.84
CA ASN A 140 3.55 23.68 12.16
C ASN A 140 4.79 22.90 12.60
N VAL A 141 5.95 23.24 12.06
CA VAL A 141 7.23 22.62 12.40
C VAL A 141 7.59 22.83 13.86
N LYS A 142 7.32 23.99 14.45
CA LYS A 142 7.57 24.24 15.86
C LYS A 142 6.88 23.26 16.80
N GLN A 143 5.64 22.89 16.49
CA GLN A 143 4.91 21.90 17.27
C GLN A 143 5.52 20.51 17.12
N LEU A 144 5.92 20.15 15.89
CA LEU A 144 6.58 18.86 15.63
C LEU A 144 7.96 18.77 16.30
N GLU A 145 8.73 19.83 16.28
CA GLU A 145 10.02 19.90 16.95
C GLU A 145 9.89 19.70 18.45
N ASN A 146 8.90 20.32 19.07
CA ASN A 146 8.63 20.14 20.49
C ASN A 146 8.28 18.69 20.83
N ILE A 147 7.50 18.00 19.97
CA ILE A 147 7.16 16.58 20.14
C ILE A 147 8.42 15.71 20.02
N ILE A 148 9.28 15.99 19.05
CA ILE A 148 10.53 15.24 18.83
C ILE A 148 11.46 15.41 20.02
N ILE A 149 11.63 16.63 20.55
CA ILE A 149 12.48 16.92 21.71
C ILE A 149 11.99 16.13 22.92
N VAL A 150 10.69 16.07 23.18
CA VAL A 150 10.12 15.27 24.28
C VAL A 150 10.41 13.79 24.13
N LYS A 151 10.43 13.26 22.90
CA LYS A 151 10.78 11.86 22.64
C LYS A 151 12.26 11.56 22.82
N GLU A 152 13.14 12.50 22.51
CA GLU A 152 14.59 12.34 22.67
C GLU A 152 15.02 12.35 24.13
N GLU A 153 14.31 13.06 25.00
CA GLU A 153 14.56 13.10 26.44
C GLU A 153 14.20 11.82 27.19
N LYS A 154 13.50 10.91 26.54
CA LYS A 154 13.13 9.60 27.10
C LYS A 154 14.15 8.52 26.75
#